data_0d8ff287ecea8e3b185728972872b507
#
_entry.id   0d8ff287ecea8e3b185728972872b507
#
_cell.length_a   1.000
_cell.length_b   1.000
_cell.length_c   1.000
_cell.angle_alpha   90.00
_cell.angle_beta   90.00
_cell.angle_gamma   90.00
#
_symmetry.space_group_name_H-M   'P 1'
#
loop_
_entity.id
_entity.type
_entity.pdbx_description
1 polymer ?
#
loop_
_entity_poly.entity_id
_entity_poly.type
_entity_poly.pdbx_seq_one_letter_code
_entity_poly.pdbx_strand_id
1 'polypeptide(L)'
;MKKKIKLFDPSIGQEEQEKISVVLKSGFWASGSGTGNVLKFENEFKKYVGSNNCIAVNSGTSALNLALSLIDIKNKEVILPSLSFVSTAHAVIINGGTPVFVDIEPETMCIDPNEIQKSITPKTTAILPVHFGGFPCNLKDIQNIAEKHNLTIIEDAAHAVGATYNNKKIGNHGTAVCFSFHPVKNLAMPTGGLISINHKNHKQFRKILLARRWCGITDRIDSKYDVKELGWNYYMNEFSAVIGLAQLKKLDRLNNVRRNIAKSYDKEIYVEHKIPFDKRCSYHLYWICVKNRNKFRKDLDDIGIETGTHYKPIHKMSFYKKSNKILNTEKAGKEIVTIPIHPNLTQSQIDYIIKSVNKFS
;
A
#
# COMPACT_ATOMS: atom_id res chain seq x y z
N MET A 1 -2.16 -33.20 -10.49
CA MET A 1 -2.73 -32.20 -9.57
C MET A 1 -3.42 -31.11 -10.40
N LYS A 2 -4.69 -30.79 -10.14
CA LYS A 2 -5.34 -29.63 -10.77
C LYS A 2 -4.57 -28.35 -10.40
N LYS A 3 -4.26 -27.50 -11.37
CA LYS A 3 -3.54 -26.22 -11.14
C LYS A 3 -4.41 -25.35 -10.23
N LYS A 4 -3.90 -25.01 -9.02
CA LYS A 4 -4.61 -24.13 -8.08
C LYS A 4 -4.81 -22.73 -8.68
N ILE A 5 -5.98 -22.14 -8.43
CA ILE A 5 -6.24 -20.72 -8.71
C ILE A 5 -5.54 -19.91 -7.59
N LYS A 6 -4.50 -19.20 -7.98
CA LYS A 6 -3.69 -18.40 -7.03
C LYS A 6 -4.45 -17.18 -6.53
N LEU A 7 -4.20 -16.78 -5.32
CA LEU A 7 -4.73 -15.52 -4.76
C LEU A 7 -4.12 -14.29 -5.47
N PHE A 8 -2.81 -14.34 -5.73
CA PHE A 8 -2.06 -13.31 -6.46
C PHE A 8 -1.25 -13.94 -7.58
N ASP A 9 -1.23 -13.29 -8.74
CA ASP A 9 -0.43 -13.74 -9.88
C ASP A 9 0.02 -12.51 -10.69
N PRO A 10 1.32 -12.12 -10.62
CA PRO A 10 1.80 -10.94 -11.32
C PRO A 10 1.78 -11.16 -12.84
N SER A 11 1.35 -10.14 -13.59
CA SER A 11 1.35 -10.18 -15.05
C SER A 11 2.73 -9.81 -15.59
N ILE A 12 3.54 -10.80 -15.95
CA ILE A 12 4.89 -10.64 -16.49
C ILE A 12 4.90 -11.06 -17.96
N GLY A 13 5.63 -10.32 -18.79
CA GLY A 13 5.77 -10.60 -20.22
C GLY A 13 7.20 -10.44 -20.72
N GLN A 14 7.35 -10.41 -22.04
CA GLN A 14 8.63 -10.30 -22.72
C GLN A 14 9.35 -8.98 -22.41
N GLU A 15 8.60 -7.86 -22.28
CA GLU A 15 9.20 -6.54 -21.98
C GLU A 15 10.00 -6.56 -20.68
N GLU A 16 9.49 -7.19 -19.60
CA GLU A 16 10.21 -7.32 -18.34
C GLU A 16 11.48 -8.16 -18.49
N GLN A 17 11.42 -9.28 -19.23
CA GLN A 17 12.57 -10.16 -19.47
C GLN A 17 13.69 -9.45 -20.24
N GLU A 18 13.34 -8.75 -21.32
CA GLU A 18 14.29 -7.99 -22.13
C GLU A 18 14.97 -6.88 -21.31
N LYS A 19 14.21 -6.12 -20.53
CA LYS A 19 14.75 -5.05 -19.69
C LYS A 19 15.69 -5.56 -18.59
N ILE A 20 15.36 -6.68 -17.96
CA ILE A 20 16.25 -7.34 -16.99
C ILE A 20 17.57 -7.74 -17.66
N SER A 21 17.51 -8.34 -18.86
CA SER A 21 18.70 -8.74 -19.62
C SER A 21 19.61 -7.54 -19.91
N VAL A 22 19.05 -6.39 -20.26
CA VAL A 22 19.82 -5.15 -20.49
C VAL A 22 20.53 -4.70 -19.21
N VAL A 23 19.83 -4.67 -18.07
CA VAL A 23 20.44 -4.29 -16.78
C VAL A 23 21.53 -5.27 -16.39
N LEU A 24 21.29 -6.59 -16.55
CA LEU A 24 22.29 -7.61 -16.22
C LEU A 24 23.57 -7.42 -17.02
N LYS A 25 23.46 -7.19 -18.32
CA LYS A 25 24.63 -6.99 -19.23
C LYS A 25 25.36 -5.68 -18.96
N SER A 26 24.69 -4.66 -18.44
CA SER A 26 25.29 -3.33 -18.19
C SER A 26 26.31 -3.32 -17.05
N GLY A 27 26.23 -4.28 -16.11
CA GLY A 27 26.98 -4.28 -14.85
C GLY A 27 26.57 -3.18 -13.87
N PHE A 28 25.70 -2.23 -14.27
CA PHE A 28 25.19 -1.17 -13.40
C PHE A 28 23.86 -1.63 -12.75
N TRP A 29 23.96 -2.23 -11.57
CA TRP A 29 22.83 -2.90 -10.92
C TRP A 29 22.17 -2.10 -9.80
N ALA A 30 22.91 -1.18 -9.20
CA ALA A 30 22.38 -0.33 -8.14
C ALA A 30 23.20 0.95 -7.98
N SER A 31 22.54 2.01 -7.50
CA SER A 31 23.18 3.24 -7.05
C SER A 31 22.41 3.83 -5.88
N GLY A 32 23.09 4.07 -4.76
CA GLY A 32 22.49 4.73 -3.59
C GLY A 32 21.99 6.15 -3.91
N SER A 33 22.61 6.85 -4.86
CA SER A 33 22.17 8.17 -5.33
C SER A 33 20.86 8.14 -6.14
N GLY A 34 20.44 6.94 -6.63
CA GLY A 34 19.19 6.79 -7.38
C GLY A 34 19.24 7.45 -8.76
N THR A 35 20.29 7.18 -9.50
CA THR A 35 20.46 7.54 -10.92
C THR A 35 19.88 6.45 -11.83
N GLY A 36 20.09 6.53 -13.13
CA GLY A 36 19.76 5.46 -14.05
C GLY A 36 18.24 5.22 -14.20
N ASN A 37 17.84 3.95 -14.17
CA ASN A 37 16.44 3.58 -14.32
C ASN A 37 15.62 3.90 -13.06
N VAL A 38 16.24 3.96 -11.89
CA VAL A 38 15.57 4.40 -10.65
C VAL A 38 15.07 5.83 -10.82
N LEU A 39 15.89 6.76 -11.30
CA LEU A 39 15.48 8.15 -11.56
C LEU A 39 14.40 8.23 -12.65
N LYS A 40 14.52 7.42 -13.70
CA LYS A 40 13.48 7.33 -14.74
C LYS A 40 12.15 6.88 -14.17
N PHE A 41 12.16 5.86 -13.32
CA PHE A 41 10.96 5.37 -12.65
C PHE A 41 10.34 6.42 -11.72
N GLU A 42 11.15 7.12 -10.91
CA GLU A 42 10.70 8.24 -10.07
C GLU A 42 9.98 9.31 -10.91
N ASN A 43 10.55 9.71 -12.04
CA ASN A 43 10.00 10.73 -12.93
C ASN A 43 8.71 10.27 -13.63
N GLU A 44 8.66 9.03 -14.15
CA GLU A 44 7.44 8.50 -14.79
C GLU A 44 6.32 8.28 -13.77
N PHE A 45 6.63 7.79 -12.57
CA PHE A 45 5.64 7.63 -11.52
C PHE A 45 5.13 8.99 -11.01
N LYS A 46 6.01 10.00 -10.89
CA LYS A 46 5.64 11.38 -10.57
C LYS A 46 4.62 11.94 -11.57
N LYS A 47 4.86 11.75 -12.87
CA LYS A 47 3.91 12.15 -13.93
C LYS A 47 2.59 11.38 -13.80
N TYR A 48 2.66 10.07 -13.55
CA TYR A 48 1.51 9.20 -13.45
C TYR A 48 0.55 9.60 -12.32
N VAL A 49 1.05 9.94 -11.14
CA VAL A 49 0.22 10.36 -10.00
C VAL A 49 -0.02 11.88 -9.95
N GLY A 50 0.77 12.69 -10.66
CA GLY A 50 0.64 14.14 -10.68
C GLY A 50 1.20 14.82 -9.42
N SER A 51 2.19 14.22 -8.76
CA SER A 51 2.81 14.78 -7.56
C SER A 51 3.95 15.75 -7.84
N ASN A 52 4.43 16.45 -6.79
CA ASN A 52 5.55 17.38 -6.93
C ASN A 52 6.91 16.67 -7.04
N ASN A 53 7.10 15.59 -6.27
CA ASN A 53 8.31 14.76 -6.30
C ASN A 53 7.97 13.30 -5.95
N CYS A 54 8.84 12.39 -6.42
CA CYS A 54 8.82 10.98 -6.04
C CYS A 54 10.21 10.49 -5.64
N ILE A 55 10.29 9.62 -4.65
CA ILE A 55 11.51 8.97 -4.16
C ILE A 55 11.28 7.47 -4.13
N ALA A 56 11.98 6.74 -4.97
CA ALA A 56 11.94 5.28 -4.99
C ALA A 56 12.80 4.68 -3.86
N VAL A 57 12.27 3.64 -3.23
CA VAL A 57 12.89 2.90 -2.13
C VAL A 57 12.73 1.40 -2.34
N ASN A 58 13.40 0.60 -1.52
CA ASN A 58 13.42 -0.87 -1.68
C ASN A 58 12.14 -1.58 -1.18
N SER A 59 11.23 -0.90 -0.46
CA SER A 59 9.99 -1.51 0.02
C SER A 59 8.96 -0.46 0.47
N GLY A 60 7.68 -0.85 0.58
CA GLY A 60 6.65 0.00 1.18
C GLY A 60 6.92 0.32 2.66
N THR A 61 7.54 -0.62 3.39
CA THR A 61 7.97 -0.41 4.79
C THR A 61 9.00 0.71 4.88
N SER A 62 9.99 0.72 4.01
CA SER A 62 11.00 1.78 3.92
C SER A 62 10.37 3.12 3.53
N ALA A 63 9.36 3.10 2.63
CA ALA A 63 8.63 4.30 2.26
C ALA A 63 7.92 4.93 3.46
N LEU A 64 7.19 4.15 4.24
CA LEU A 64 6.51 4.62 5.45
C LEU A 64 7.50 5.14 6.50
N ASN A 65 8.58 4.39 6.75
CA ASN A 65 9.61 4.81 7.70
C ASN A 65 10.24 6.16 7.31
N LEU A 66 10.65 6.32 6.06
CA LEU A 66 11.25 7.57 5.59
C LEU A 66 10.24 8.72 5.55
N ALA A 67 9.00 8.49 5.12
CA ALA A 67 7.98 9.54 5.10
C ALA A 67 7.69 10.09 6.50
N LEU A 68 7.56 9.20 7.50
CA LEU A 68 7.37 9.62 8.90
C LEU A 68 8.60 10.30 9.49
N SER A 69 9.81 9.98 9.02
CA SER A 69 11.03 10.68 9.47
C SER A 69 11.08 12.16 9.05
N LEU A 70 10.22 12.62 8.13
CA LEU A 70 10.14 14.04 7.74
C LEU A 70 9.46 14.92 8.80
N ILE A 71 8.76 14.33 9.73
CA ILE A 71 8.00 15.03 10.79
C ILE A 71 8.50 14.61 12.17
N ASP A 72 8.45 15.55 13.11
CA ASP A 72 8.80 15.25 14.51
C ASP A 72 7.64 14.53 15.21
N ILE A 73 7.75 13.21 15.28
CA ILE A 73 6.80 12.36 16.00
C ILE A 73 7.37 11.73 17.26
N LYS A 74 8.60 12.08 17.65
CA LYS A 74 9.21 11.52 18.85
C LYS A 74 8.40 11.89 20.09
N ASN A 75 7.98 10.87 20.86
CA ASN A 75 7.10 11.01 22.02
C ASN A 75 5.71 11.62 21.67
N LYS A 76 5.32 11.61 20.42
CA LYS A 76 4.03 12.08 19.90
C LYS A 76 3.16 10.90 19.47
N GLU A 77 1.90 11.19 19.21
CA GLU A 77 0.91 10.22 18.77
C GLU A 77 0.63 10.34 17.28
N VAL A 78 0.50 9.19 16.62
CA VAL A 78 0.06 9.06 15.23
C VAL A 78 -1.17 8.18 15.20
N ILE A 79 -2.28 8.71 14.68
CA ILE A 79 -3.56 7.98 14.55
C ILE A 79 -3.54 7.15 13.27
N LEU A 80 -3.88 5.86 13.36
CA LEU A 80 -3.92 4.91 12.23
C LEU A 80 -4.95 3.80 12.47
N PRO A 81 -5.47 3.15 11.39
CA PRO A 81 -6.37 2.02 11.56
C PRO A 81 -5.60 0.80 12.05
N SER A 82 -6.25 -0.02 12.88
CA SER A 82 -5.65 -1.27 13.33
C SER A 82 -5.78 -2.42 12.31
N LEU A 83 -6.66 -2.29 11.32
CA LEU A 83 -6.76 -3.23 10.20
C LEU A 83 -5.78 -2.85 9.10
N SER A 84 -4.52 -3.23 9.26
CA SER A 84 -3.46 -2.98 8.27
C SER A 84 -2.37 -4.02 8.37
N PHE A 85 -1.43 -4.00 7.42
CA PHE A 85 -0.17 -4.72 7.57
C PHE A 85 0.68 -4.03 8.64
N VAL A 86 1.40 -4.83 9.43
CA VAL A 86 2.12 -4.36 10.63
C VAL A 86 3.15 -3.24 10.36
N SER A 87 3.68 -3.12 9.14
CA SER A 87 4.62 -2.06 8.75
C SER A 87 4.08 -0.66 9.01
N THR A 88 2.75 -0.45 8.88
CA THR A 88 2.10 0.84 9.13
C THR A 88 2.36 1.32 10.55
N ALA A 89 2.21 0.44 11.55
CA ALA A 89 2.47 0.77 12.94
C ALA A 89 3.96 0.73 13.31
N HIS A 90 4.74 -0.21 12.74
CA HIS A 90 6.18 -0.26 12.96
C HIS A 90 6.88 1.03 12.54
N ALA A 91 6.48 1.64 11.42
CA ALA A 91 7.06 2.88 10.94
C ALA A 91 6.88 4.04 11.95
N VAL A 92 5.77 4.08 12.68
CA VAL A 92 5.55 5.04 13.78
C VAL A 92 6.53 4.80 14.91
N ILE A 93 6.66 3.55 15.38
CA ILE A 93 7.53 3.20 16.52
C ILE A 93 9.01 3.43 16.19
N ILE A 94 9.46 3.05 15.00
CA ILE A 94 10.85 3.25 14.55
C ILE A 94 11.24 4.74 14.58
N ASN A 95 10.28 5.64 14.32
CA ASN A 95 10.50 7.09 14.40
C ASN A 95 10.23 7.67 15.80
N GLY A 96 10.09 6.82 16.82
CA GLY A 96 9.92 7.23 18.23
C GLY A 96 8.51 7.70 18.58
N GLY A 97 7.53 7.51 17.70
CA GLY A 97 6.13 7.84 17.92
C GLY A 97 5.33 6.71 18.60
N THR A 98 4.15 7.05 19.06
CA THR A 98 3.18 6.12 19.65
C THR A 98 2.03 5.91 18.67
N PRO A 99 1.76 4.69 18.17
CA PRO A 99 0.61 4.41 17.33
C PRO A 99 -0.69 4.44 18.18
N VAL A 100 -1.66 5.24 17.76
CA VAL A 100 -3.01 5.29 18.32
C VAL A 100 -3.95 4.58 17.35
N PHE A 101 -4.39 3.38 17.72
CA PHE A 101 -5.26 2.58 16.87
C PHE A 101 -6.71 2.99 16.99
N VAL A 102 -7.35 3.26 15.86
CA VAL A 102 -8.77 3.61 15.76
C VAL A 102 -9.53 2.61 14.89
N ASP A 103 -10.86 2.67 14.95
CA ASP A 103 -11.72 1.76 14.22
C ASP A 103 -11.84 2.15 12.73
N ILE A 104 -12.46 1.26 11.98
CA ILE A 104 -12.68 1.35 10.55
C ILE A 104 -14.16 1.52 10.24
N GLU A 105 -14.45 2.08 9.07
CA GLU A 105 -15.76 1.99 8.43
C GLU A 105 -16.01 0.55 7.98
N PRO A 106 -17.10 -0.11 8.41
CA PRO A 106 -17.36 -1.51 8.05
C PRO A 106 -17.48 -1.76 6.55
N GLU A 107 -18.01 -0.78 5.80
CA GLU A 107 -18.29 -0.88 4.38
C GLU A 107 -17.04 -0.84 3.51
N THR A 108 -16.02 -0.09 3.93
CA THR A 108 -14.80 0.13 3.13
C THR A 108 -13.57 -0.53 3.73
N MET A 109 -13.60 -0.86 5.01
CA MET A 109 -12.45 -1.28 5.83
C MET A 109 -11.36 -0.20 5.94
N CYS A 110 -11.63 1.02 5.49
CA CYS A 110 -10.75 2.17 5.67
C CYS A 110 -10.95 2.79 7.07
N ILE A 111 -10.01 3.63 7.48
CA ILE A 111 -10.10 4.35 8.76
C ILE A 111 -11.37 5.20 8.84
N ASP A 112 -12.08 5.17 9.97
CA ASP A 112 -13.28 5.99 10.21
C ASP A 112 -12.86 7.41 10.65
N PRO A 113 -13.25 8.48 9.90
CA PRO A 113 -12.96 9.85 10.28
C PRO A 113 -13.55 10.26 11.65
N ASN A 114 -14.70 9.69 12.04
CA ASN A 114 -15.30 9.97 13.34
C ASN A 114 -14.44 9.43 14.49
N GLU A 115 -13.84 8.27 14.30
CA GLU A 115 -12.93 7.68 15.29
C GLU A 115 -11.59 8.43 15.35
N ILE A 116 -11.12 8.98 14.22
CA ILE A 116 -9.99 9.92 14.22
C ILE A 116 -10.31 11.12 15.13
N GLN A 117 -11.44 11.80 14.90
CA GLN A 117 -11.83 12.99 15.65
C GLN A 117 -11.92 12.74 17.16
N LYS A 118 -12.45 11.59 17.58
CA LYS A 118 -12.57 11.20 19.00
C LYS A 118 -11.23 10.89 19.67
N SER A 119 -10.22 10.51 18.88
CA SER A 119 -8.93 10.02 19.38
C SER A 119 -7.83 11.09 19.41
N ILE A 120 -8.14 12.31 18.99
CA ILE A 120 -7.17 13.42 19.00
C ILE A 120 -6.90 13.87 20.43
N THR A 121 -5.61 13.96 20.78
CA THR A 121 -5.10 14.50 22.04
C THR A 121 -4.11 15.63 21.77
N PRO A 122 -3.65 16.39 22.78
CA PRO A 122 -2.59 17.36 22.61
C PRO A 122 -1.24 16.79 22.14
N LYS A 123 -1.06 15.47 22.19
CA LYS A 123 0.13 14.77 21.68
C LYS A 123 -0.02 14.32 20.23
N THR A 124 -1.21 14.35 19.67
CA THR A 124 -1.45 13.92 18.29
C THR A 124 -0.77 14.87 17.30
N THR A 125 0.00 14.33 16.37
CA THR A 125 0.79 15.10 15.38
C THR A 125 0.45 14.71 13.95
N ALA A 126 0.04 13.47 13.71
CA ALA A 126 -0.23 12.99 12.36
C ALA A 126 -1.37 11.97 12.32
N ILE A 127 -1.97 11.86 11.13
CA ILE A 127 -2.90 10.82 10.75
C ILE A 127 -2.23 9.98 9.65
N LEU A 128 -2.29 8.66 9.79
CA LEU A 128 -1.74 7.70 8.83
C LEU A 128 -2.86 6.79 8.31
N PRO A 129 -3.72 7.29 7.38
CA PRO A 129 -4.78 6.50 6.78
C PRO A 129 -4.21 5.42 5.86
N VAL A 130 -4.92 4.28 5.77
CA VAL A 130 -4.58 3.16 4.90
C VAL A 130 -5.68 2.97 3.87
N HIS A 131 -5.35 3.05 2.58
CA HIS A 131 -6.27 2.79 1.48
C HIS A 131 -6.49 1.28 1.31
N PHE A 132 -7.30 0.72 2.20
CA PHE A 132 -7.43 -0.72 2.37
C PHE A 132 -7.97 -1.41 1.11
N GLY A 133 -7.33 -2.51 0.70
CA GLY A 133 -7.72 -3.27 -0.50
C GLY A 133 -7.62 -2.49 -1.81
N GLY A 134 -7.16 -1.24 -1.78
CA GLY A 134 -7.14 -0.32 -2.93
C GLY A 134 -8.35 0.61 -2.98
N PHE A 135 -9.22 0.56 -1.97
CA PHE A 135 -10.33 1.50 -1.81
C PHE A 135 -9.81 2.83 -1.23
N PRO A 136 -10.11 3.99 -1.84
CA PRO A 136 -9.63 5.28 -1.34
C PRO A 136 -10.35 5.65 -0.03
N CYS A 137 -9.59 6.05 0.99
CA CYS A 137 -10.15 6.62 2.21
C CYS A 137 -10.99 7.87 1.93
N ASN A 138 -11.85 8.25 2.85
CA ASN A 138 -12.56 9.53 2.81
C ASN A 138 -11.60 10.69 3.12
N LEU A 139 -10.75 11.01 2.12
CA LEU A 139 -9.69 12.01 2.29
C LEU A 139 -10.22 13.41 2.58
N LYS A 140 -11.46 13.76 2.12
CA LYS A 140 -12.06 15.07 2.39
C LYS A 140 -12.25 15.28 3.89
N ASP A 141 -12.88 14.33 4.57
CA ASP A 141 -13.14 14.46 5.99
C ASP A 141 -11.85 14.35 6.81
N ILE A 142 -10.94 13.46 6.40
CA ILE A 142 -9.62 13.35 7.03
C ILE A 142 -8.84 14.68 6.90
N GLN A 143 -8.88 15.34 5.73
CA GLN A 143 -8.22 16.62 5.51
C GLN A 143 -8.85 17.74 6.38
N ASN A 144 -10.18 17.80 6.44
CA ASN A 144 -10.88 18.76 7.29
C ASN A 144 -10.47 18.62 8.76
N ILE A 145 -10.37 17.38 9.26
CA ILE A 145 -9.91 17.10 10.62
C ILE A 145 -8.45 17.52 10.80
N ALA A 146 -7.59 17.17 9.85
CA ALA A 146 -6.17 17.49 9.93
C ALA A 146 -5.92 19.00 9.92
N GLU A 147 -6.62 19.75 9.06
CA GLU A 147 -6.53 21.22 9.01
C GLU A 147 -7.00 21.85 10.32
N LYS A 148 -8.16 21.43 10.85
CA LYS A 148 -8.71 21.94 12.12
C LYS A 148 -7.76 21.74 13.30
N HIS A 149 -7.00 20.67 13.32
CA HIS A 149 -6.12 20.28 14.43
C HIS A 149 -4.63 20.43 14.13
N ASN A 150 -4.27 21.03 12.97
CA ASN A 150 -2.89 21.20 12.50
C ASN A 150 -2.09 19.88 12.48
N LEU A 151 -2.72 18.81 11.97
CA LEU A 151 -2.11 17.46 11.87
C LEU A 151 -1.54 17.22 10.49
N THR A 152 -0.46 16.47 10.40
CA THR A 152 0.12 16.04 9.14
C THR A 152 -0.54 14.73 8.65
N ILE A 153 -0.83 14.64 7.35
CA ILE A 153 -1.35 13.40 6.74
C ILE A 153 -0.21 12.73 5.97
N ILE A 154 0.11 11.49 6.36
CA ILE A 154 0.98 10.57 5.63
C ILE A 154 0.12 9.38 5.23
N GLU A 155 -0.04 9.10 3.93
CA GLU A 155 -0.95 8.07 3.45
C GLU A 155 -0.20 6.73 3.20
N ASP A 156 -0.74 5.63 3.71
CA ASP A 156 -0.34 4.28 3.31
C ASP A 156 -1.18 3.83 2.11
N ALA A 157 -0.60 3.97 0.93
CA ALA A 157 -1.19 3.60 -0.35
C ALA A 157 -0.61 2.28 -0.91
N ALA A 158 -0.08 1.40 -0.03
CA ALA A 158 0.51 0.12 -0.44
C ALA A 158 -0.45 -0.78 -1.24
N HIS A 159 -1.75 -0.53 -1.19
CA HIS A 159 -2.79 -1.23 -1.95
C HIS A 159 -3.41 -0.38 -3.07
N ALA A 160 -3.10 0.91 -3.18
CA ALA A 160 -3.92 1.86 -3.91
C ALA A 160 -3.26 2.46 -5.17
N VAL A 161 -2.23 1.82 -5.73
CA VAL A 161 -1.62 2.31 -6.95
C VAL A 161 -2.65 2.28 -8.11
N GLY A 162 -2.91 3.48 -8.68
CA GLY A 162 -3.91 3.68 -9.74
C GLY A 162 -5.36 3.82 -9.24
N ALA A 163 -5.61 3.83 -7.94
CA ALA A 163 -6.87 4.30 -7.36
C ALA A 163 -6.98 5.83 -7.51
N THR A 164 -8.21 6.35 -7.41
CA THR A 164 -8.48 7.79 -7.58
C THR A 164 -9.37 8.32 -6.46
N TYR A 165 -9.19 9.58 -6.10
CA TYR A 165 -10.06 10.34 -5.22
C TYR A 165 -10.24 11.77 -5.77
N ASN A 166 -11.48 12.24 -5.89
CA ASN A 166 -11.80 13.55 -6.48
C ASN A 166 -11.08 13.80 -7.83
N ASN A 167 -11.17 12.83 -8.74
CA ASN A 167 -10.55 12.85 -10.08
C ASN A 167 -9.02 12.96 -10.10
N LYS A 168 -8.34 12.82 -8.96
CA LYS A 168 -6.87 12.75 -8.88
C LYS A 168 -6.46 11.33 -8.50
N LYS A 169 -5.34 10.85 -9.02
CA LYS A 169 -4.77 9.57 -8.59
C LYS A 169 -4.32 9.65 -7.13
N ILE A 170 -4.54 8.58 -6.36
CA ILE A 170 -3.89 8.42 -5.05
C ILE A 170 -2.37 8.54 -5.29
N GLY A 171 -1.73 9.38 -4.50
CA GLY A 171 -0.35 9.86 -4.70
C GLY A 171 -0.26 11.37 -4.86
N ASN A 172 -1.39 12.05 -5.12
CA ASN A 172 -1.48 13.51 -5.25
C ASN A 172 -2.39 14.12 -4.16
N HIS A 173 -2.29 13.59 -2.94
CA HIS A 173 -3.03 14.05 -1.76
C HIS A 173 -2.04 14.24 -0.61
N GLY A 174 -2.39 14.22 0.61
CA GLY A 174 -1.55 14.26 1.81
C GLY A 174 -0.16 14.91 1.66
N THR A 175 0.57 15.05 2.74
CA THR A 175 1.96 15.55 2.73
C THR A 175 2.90 14.60 1.98
N ALA A 176 2.76 13.31 2.25
CA ALA A 176 3.44 12.23 1.55
C ALA A 176 2.52 11.00 1.44
N VAL A 177 2.66 10.27 0.34
CA VAL A 177 1.89 9.05 0.04
C VAL A 177 2.86 7.92 -0.24
N CYS A 178 2.73 6.81 0.50
CA CYS A 178 3.67 5.69 0.48
C CYS A 178 3.11 4.49 -0.28
N PHE A 179 3.85 4.01 -1.28
CA PHE A 179 3.49 2.88 -2.11
C PHE A 179 4.37 1.66 -1.85
N SER A 180 3.80 0.48 -2.06
CA SER A 180 4.51 -0.80 -2.10
C SER A 180 4.40 -1.42 -3.48
N PHE A 181 5.49 -1.98 -3.95
CA PHE A 181 5.56 -2.71 -5.21
C PHE A 181 6.01 -4.16 -5.01
N HIS A 182 5.72 -4.72 -3.82
CA HIS A 182 5.93 -6.16 -3.56
C HIS A 182 5.30 -7.02 -4.68
N PRO A 183 5.81 -8.20 -5.00
CA PRO A 183 5.32 -9.03 -6.12
C PRO A 183 3.82 -9.29 -6.17
N VAL A 184 3.12 -9.26 -5.04
CA VAL A 184 1.66 -9.42 -4.98
C VAL A 184 0.88 -8.16 -5.32
N LYS A 185 1.52 -6.98 -5.42
CA LYS A 185 0.84 -5.69 -5.63
C LYS A 185 0.42 -5.47 -7.08
N ASN A 186 -0.46 -4.50 -7.31
CA ASN A 186 -1.00 -4.19 -8.65
C ASN A 186 0.08 -3.75 -9.64
N LEU A 187 1.11 -3.05 -9.16
CA LEU A 187 2.36 -2.82 -9.83
C LEU A 187 3.41 -3.70 -9.13
N ALA A 188 3.77 -4.81 -9.77
CA ALA A 188 4.61 -5.84 -9.16
C ALA A 188 6.09 -5.67 -9.54
N MET A 189 6.96 -5.69 -8.52
CA MET A 189 8.41 -5.74 -8.66
C MET A 189 8.97 -6.87 -7.77
N PRO A 190 10.21 -7.33 -7.97
CA PRO A 190 10.86 -8.25 -7.03
C PRO A 190 10.90 -7.70 -5.59
N THR A 191 11.17 -6.40 -5.47
CA THR A 191 11.04 -5.59 -4.26
C THR A 191 10.93 -4.13 -4.69
N GLY A 192 10.22 -3.30 -3.91
CA GLY A 192 10.10 -1.89 -4.24
C GLY A 192 9.07 -1.16 -3.40
N GLY A 193 9.26 0.13 -3.32
CA GLY A 193 8.34 1.10 -2.74
C GLY A 193 8.64 2.49 -3.31
N LEU A 194 7.79 3.45 -2.97
CA LEU A 194 7.97 4.82 -3.40
C LEU A 194 7.25 5.77 -2.46
N ILE A 195 7.83 6.95 -2.25
CA ILE A 195 7.22 8.06 -1.54
C ILE A 195 6.88 9.14 -2.57
N SER A 196 5.61 9.49 -2.67
CA SER A 196 5.12 10.65 -3.43
C SER A 196 4.98 11.83 -2.47
N ILE A 197 5.46 13.02 -2.85
CA ILE A 197 5.52 14.21 -1.98
C ILE A 197 4.68 15.32 -2.59
N ASN A 198 3.76 15.91 -1.81
CA ASN A 198 2.86 16.98 -2.25
C ASN A 198 2.91 18.23 -1.36
N HIS A 199 3.97 18.40 -0.59
CA HIS A 199 4.15 19.53 0.33
C HIS A 199 4.84 20.71 -0.35
N LYS A 200 4.56 21.97 0.10
CA LYS A 200 5.22 23.18 -0.40
C LYS A 200 6.74 23.12 -0.34
N ASN A 201 7.29 22.48 0.68
CA ASN A 201 8.73 22.27 0.86
C ASN A 201 9.24 21.00 0.17
N HIS A 202 8.58 20.52 -0.89
CA HIS A 202 8.87 19.25 -1.55
C HIS A 202 10.33 19.09 -2.02
N LYS A 203 11.01 20.21 -2.38
CA LYS A 203 12.43 20.19 -2.77
C LYS A 203 13.34 19.87 -1.59
N GLN A 204 13.08 20.48 -0.43
CA GLN A 204 13.82 20.20 0.81
C GLN A 204 13.55 18.77 1.29
N PHE A 205 12.29 18.34 1.29
CA PHE A 205 11.93 16.97 1.67
C PHE A 205 12.61 15.95 0.77
N ARG A 206 12.67 16.22 -0.55
CA ARG A 206 13.41 15.35 -1.47
C ARG A 206 14.89 15.25 -1.08
N LYS A 207 15.56 16.34 -0.76
CA LYS A 207 16.98 16.36 -0.34
C LYS A 207 17.18 15.51 0.93
N ILE A 208 16.35 15.69 1.95
CA ILE A 208 16.39 14.92 3.19
C ILE A 208 16.17 13.43 2.92
N LEU A 209 15.13 13.07 2.17
CA LEU A 209 14.81 11.67 1.87
C LEU A 209 15.89 10.98 1.05
N LEU A 210 16.54 11.67 0.12
CA LEU A 210 17.66 11.12 -0.63
C LEU A 210 18.85 10.79 0.26
N ALA A 211 19.19 11.67 1.21
CA ALA A 211 20.23 11.41 2.20
C ALA A 211 19.84 10.23 3.11
N ARG A 212 18.65 10.28 3.72
CA ARG A 212 18.18 9.22 4.63
C ARG A 212 17.99 7.88 3.96
N ARG A 213 17.60 7.86 2.67
CA ARG A 213 17.51 6.64 1.87
C ARG A 213 18.84 5.91 1.73
N TRP A 214 19.94 6.65 1.77
CA TRP A 214 21.29 6.09 1.60
C TRP A 214 22.23 6.55 2.71
N CYS A 215 22.10 5.95 3.88
CA CYS A 215 23.01 6.06 5.03
C CYS A 215 23.29 7.50 5.54
N GLY A 216 22.43 8.48 5.22
CA GLY A 216 22.66 9.88 5.58
C GLY A 216 23.71 10.58 4.70
N ILE A 217 24.14 9.96 3.62
CA ILE A 217 25.19 10.49 2.73
C ILE A 217 24.70 11.74 2.01
N THR A 218 25.47 12.79 2.14
CA THR A 218 25.26 14.09 1.49
C THR A 218 26.54 14.56 0.77
N ASP A 219 26.40 15.56 -0.05
CA ASP A 219 27.51 16.33 -0.67
C ASP A 219 28.55 15.43 -1.38
N ARG A 220 28.08 14.32 -1.97
CA ARG A 220 28.97 13.37 -2.63
C ARG A 220 29.51 13.91 -3.93
N ILE A 221 30.84 13.97 -4.02
CA ILE A 221 31.62 14.22 -5.24
C ILE A 221 32.66 13.11 -5.35
N ASP A 222 32.48 12.24 -6.34
CA ASP A 222 33.32 11.04 -6.56
C ASP A 222 33.36 10.14 -5.30
N SER A 223 34.54 9.96 -4.69
CA SER A 223 34.76 9.20 -3.47
C SER A 223 34.59 10.00 -2.17
N LYS A 224 34.45 11.35 -2.27
CA LYS A 224 34.27 12.21 -1.11
C LYS A 224 32.79 12.41 -0.83
N TYR A 225 32.41 12.28 0.42
CA TYR A 225 31.04 12.51 0.91
C TYR A 225 31.06 12.91 2.37
N ASP A 226 29.94 13.45 2.85
CA ASP A 226 29.72 13.73 4.25
C ASP A 226 28.44 13.03 4.73
N VAL A 227 28.33 12.82 6.06
CA VAL A 227 27.17 12.25 6.72
C VAL A 227 26.74 13.22 7.81
N LYS A 228 25.62 13.93 7.60
CA LYS A 228 25.12 14.98 8.50
C LYS A 228 23.93 14.53 9.36
N GLU A 229 23.35 13.38 9.03
CA GLU A 229 22.18 12.82 9.74
C GLU A 229 22.15 11.29 9.63
N LEU A 230 21.36 10.65 10.49
CA LEU A 230 21.13 9.22 10.41
C LEU A 230 20.37 8.87 9.15
N GLY A 231 20.79 7.83 8.46
CA GLY A 231 20.11 7.27 7.31
C GLY A 231 20.15 5.75 7.29
N TRP A 232 19.44 5.19 6.33
CA TRP A 232 19.26 3.75 6.15
C TRP A 232 19.73 3.30 4.76
N ASN A 233 19.87 2.00 4.55
CA ASN A 233 20.12 1.43 3.24
C ASN A 233 18.80 1.00 2.58
N TYR A 234 18.04 1.98 2.05
CA TYR A 234 16.69 1.79 1.52
C TYR A 234 16.55 2.09 0.02
N TYR A 235 17.64 2.30 -0.70
CA TYR A 235 17.57 2.60 -2.12
C TYR A 235 17.05 1.42 -2.96
N MET A 236 16.35 1.72 -4.04
CA MET A 236 15.89 0.74 -5.04
C MET A 236 17.05 0.35 -5.96
N ASN A 237 17.09 -0.91 -6.40
CA ASN A 237 18.04 -1.38 -7.41
C ASN A 237 17.48 -1.20 -8.85
N GLU A 238 18.37 -1.30 -9.84
CA GLU A 238 18.04 -1.12 -11.25
C GLU A 238 17.11 -2.21 -11.81
N PHE A 239 17.20 -3.45 -11.33
CA PHE A 239 16.33 -4.54 -11.73
C PHE A 239 14.87 -4.28 -11.37
N SER A 240 14.63 -3.84 -10.13
CA SER A 240 13.29 -3.42 -9.70
C SER A 240 12.78 -2.23 -10.50
N ALA A 241 13.64 -1.24 -10.76
CA ALA A 241 13.27 -0.04 -11.49
C ALA A 241 12.83 -0.32 -12.93
N VAL A 242 13.56 -1.17 -13.68
CA VAL A 242 13.17 -1.50 -15.07
C VAL A 242 11.89 -2.31 -15.15
N ILE A 243 11.68 -3.24 -14.20
CA ILE A 243 10.39 -3.96 -14.09
C ILE A 243 9.28 -2.97 -13.77
N GLY A 244 9.52 -2.04 -12.83
CA GLY A 244 8.56 -1.00 -12.47
C GLY A 244 8.16 -0.11 -13.65
N LEU A 245 9.10 0.27 -14.49
CA LEU A 245 8.83 1.03 -15.72
C LEU A 245 7.93 0.25 -16.69
N ALA A 246 8.18 -1.05 -16.88
CA ALA A 246 7.35 -1.90 -17.73
C ALA A 246 5.95 -2.11 -17.13
N GLN A 247 5.87 -2.37 -15.82
CA GLN A 247 4.60 -2.54 -15.10
C GLN A 247 3.77 -1.26 -15.10
N LEU A 248 4.38 -0.08 -14.93
CA LEU A 248 3.69 1.21 -14.93
C LEU A 248 2.98 1.50 -16.25
N LYS A 249 3.58 1.16 -17.38
CA LYS A 249 2.97 1.35 -18.72
C LYS A 249 1.65 0.58 -18.88
N LYS A 250 1.52 -0.58 -18.26
CA LYS A 250 0.32 -1.44 -18.37
C LYS A 250 -0.62 -1.38 -17.18
N LEU A 251 -0.27 -0.58 -16.15
CA LEU A 251 -0.97 -0.54 -14.87
C LEU A 251 -2.47 -0.21 -15.00
N ASP A 252 -2.83 0.85 -15.73
CA ASP A 252 -4.24 1.26 -15.86
C ASP A 252 -5.07 0.18 -16.58
N ARG A 253 -4.51 -0.48 -17.61
CA ARG A 253 -5.14 -1.63 -18.28
C ARG A 253 -5.34 -2.80 -17.32
N LEU A 254 -4.32 -3.15 -16.51
CA LEU A 254 -4.40 -4.25 -15.55
C LEU A 254 -5.39 -3.93 -14.41
N ASN A 255 -5.46 -2.68 -13.95
CA ASN A 255 -6.45 -2.25 -12.98
C ASN A 255 -7.88 -2.27 -13.54
N ASN A 256 -8.05 -1.98 -14.84
CA ASN A 256 -9.37 -2.10 -15.48
C ASN A 256 -9.85 -3.56 -15.54
N VAL A 257 -8.94 -4.51 -15.79
CA VAL A 257 -9.28 -5.95 -15.69
C VAL A 257 -9.75 -6.29 -14.26
N ARG A 258 -9.04 -5.84 -13.24
CA ARG A 258 -9.45 -6.05 -11.83
C ARG A 258 -10.81 -5.43 -11.52
N ARG A 259 -11.09 -4.21 -12.02
CA ARG A 259 -12.42 -3.58 -11.86
C ARG A 259 -13.52 -4.38 -12.53
N ASN A 260 -13.28 -4.94 -13.72
CA ASN A 260 -14.27 -5.78 -14.40
C ASN A 260 -14.56 -7.06 -13.62
N ILE A 261 -13.52 -7.71 -13.07
CA ILE A 261 -13.68 -8.88 -12.19
C ILE A 261 -14.47 -8.48 -10.92
N ALA A 262 -14.09 -7.35 -10.28
CA ALA A 262 -14.78 -6.85 -9.11
C ALA A 262 -16.26 -6.56 -9.37
N LYS A 263 -16.59 -6.03 -10.56
CA LYS A 263 -17.98 -5.79 -10.99
C LYS A 263 -18.77 -7.08 -11.10
N SER A 264 -18.18 -8.16 -11.67
CA SER A 264 -18.80 -9.48 -11.71
C SER A 264 -19.00 -10.06 -10.30
N TYR A 265 -18.00 -9.97 -9.45
CA TYR A 265 -18.09 -10.42 -8.06
C TYR A 265 -19.15 -9.64 -7.25
N ASP A 266 -19.22 -8.33 -7.44
CA ASP A 266 -20.22 -7.49 -6.77
C ASP A 266 -21.64 -7.90 -7.16
N LYS A 267 -21.87 -8.17 -8.43
CA LYS A 267 -23.18 -8.58 -8.98
C LYS A 267 -23.59 -10.01 -8.58
N GLU A 268 -22.65 -10.94 -8.50
CA GLU A 268 -22.96 -12.38 -8.53
C GLU A 268 -22.53 -13.13 -7.26
N ILE A 269 -21.78 -12.51 -6.34
CA ILE A 269 -21.46 -13.09 -5.01
C ILE A 269 -22.47 -12.59 -3.99
N TYR A 270 -23.17 -13.54 -3.34
CA TYR A 270 -24.25 -13.29 -2.38
C TYR A 270 -23.75 -13.54 -0.94
N VAL A 271 -23.02 -12.57 -0.40
CA VAL A 271 -22.57 -12.55 1.00
C VAL A 271 -23.04 -11.25 1.67
N GLU A 272 -23.24 -11.30 2.97
CA GLU A 272 -23.76 -10.16 3.75
C GLU A 272 -22.86 -8.91 3.64
N HIS A 273 -21.53 -9.13 3.73
CA HIS A 273 -20.54 -8.05 3.66
C HIS A 273 -19.42 -8.38 2.67
N LYS A 274 -19.18 -7.49 1.74
CA LYS A 274 -18.08 -7.54 0.77
C LYS A 274 -17.65 -6.12 0.39
N ILE A 275 -16.45 -5.99 -0.19
CA ILE A 275 -16.00 -4.70 -0.72
C ILE A 275 -17.01 -4.18 -1.76
N PRO A 276 -17.52 -2.94 -1.62
CA PRO A 276 -18.47 -2.39 -2.57
C PRO A 276 -17.80 -2.14 -3.92
N PHE A 277 -18.58 -2.23 -5.00
CA PHE A 277 -18.08 -1.84 -6.31
C PHE A 277 -17.95 -0.32 -6.42
N ASP A 278 -16.72 0.14 -6.64
CA ASP A 278 -16.39 1.54 -6.88
C ASP A 278 -15.34 1.65 -7.99
N LYS A 279 -15.64 2.42 -9.05
CA LYS A 279 -14.70 2.64 -10.17
C LYS A 279 -13.40 3.34 -9.75
N ARG A 280 -13.38 4.01 -8.60
CA ARG A 280 -12.21 4.67 -8.03
C ARG A 280 -11.21 3.70 -7.40
N CYS A 281 -11.68 2.51 -7.00
CA CYS A 281 -10.86 1.48 -6.37
C CYS A 281 -9.91 0.82 -7.37
N SER A 282 -8.69 0.49 -6.93
CA SER A 282 -7.72 -0.28 -7.73
C SER A 282 -7.83 -1.80 -7.54
N TYR A 283 -8.64 -2.26 -6.59
CA TYR A 283 -8.89 -3.67 -6.27
C TYR A 283 -7.61 -4.52 -6.16
N HIS A 284 -6.72 -4.11 -5.25
CA HIS A 284 -5.60 -4.98 -4.86
C HIS A 284 -6.10 -6.23 -4.13
N LEU A 285 -7.11 -6.05 -3.27
CA LEU A 285 -7.83 -7.13 -2.61
C LEU A 285 -9.31 -7.08 -3.00
N TYR A 286 -9.92 -8.26 -3.16
CA TYR A 286 -11.36 -8.39 -3.07
C TYR A 286 -11.67 -9.18 -1.80
N TRP A 287 -12.23 -8.50 -0.81
CA TRP A 287 -12.55 -9.09 0.47
C TRP A 287 -14.06 -9.32 0.62
N ILE A 288 -14.38 -10.37 1.34
CA ILE A 288 -15.72 -10.73 1.82
C ILE A 288 -15.62 -11.05 3.31
N CYS A 289 -16.73 -10.96 4.04
CA CYS A 289 -16.82 -11.41 5.43
C CYS A 289 -17.70 -12.65 5.53
N VAL A 290 -17.22 -13.69 6.22
CA VAL A 290 -17.92 -14.94 6.44
C VAL A 290 -17.79 -15.41 7.89
N LYS A 291 -18.89 -15.86 8.50
CA LYS A 291 -18.95 -16.23 9.93
C LYS A 291 -18.01 -17.40 10.27
N ASN A 292 -18.00 -18.44 9.46
CA ASN A 292 -17.16 -19.63 9.63
C ASN A 292 -15.89 -19.59 8.76
N ARG A 293 -15.12 -18.50 8.87
CA ARG A 293 -13.96 -18.24 8.03
C ARG A 293 -13.02 -19.42 7.83
N ASN A 294 -12.67 -20.15 8.89
CA ASN A 294 -11.70 -21.23 8.79
C ASN A 294 -12.24 -22.41 7.97
N LYS A 295 -13.51 -22.78 8.18
CA LYS A 295 -14.18 -23.80 7.38
C LYS A 295 -14.29 -23.37 5.93
N PHE A 296 -14.81 -22.18 5.67
CA PHE A 296 -14.95 -21.60 4.35
C PHE A 296 -13.63 -21.59 3.54
N ARG A 297 -12.54 -21.15 4.18
CA ARG A 297 -11.22 -21.15 3.53
C ARG A 297 -10.71 -22.55 3.25
N LYS A 298 -10.95 -23.50 4.14
CA LYS A 298 -10.60 -24.91 3.93
C LYS A 298 -11.39 -25.50 2.77
N ASP A 299 -12.70 -25.29 2.72
CA ASP A 299 -13.56 -25.79 1.64
C ASP A 299 -13.12 -25.24 0.26
N LEU A 300 -12.70 -23.97 0.17
CA LEU A 300 -12.15 -23.38 -1.05
C LEU A 300 -10.77 -23.95 -1.42
N ASP A 301 -9.88 -24.16 -0.44
CA ASP A 301 -8.55 -24.74 -0.69
C ASP A 301 -8.66 -26.21 -1.16
N ASP A 302 -9.58 -26.99 -0.60
CA ASP A 302 -9.83 -28.38 -0.98
C ASP A 302 -10.27 -28.52 -2.47
N ILE A 303 -10.89 -27.48 -3.02
CA ILE A 303 -11.26 -27.40 -4.45
C ILE A 303 -10.28 -26.59 -5.32
N GLY A 304 -9.14 -26.17 -4.76
CA GLY A 304 -8.04 -25.54 -5.46
C GLY A 304 -8.17 -24.02 -5.64
N ILE A 305 -8.90 -23.33 -4.77
CA ILE A 305 -8.97 -21.86 -4.75
C ILE A 305 -8.19 -21.34 -3.54
N GLU A 306 -7.09 -20.60 -3.76
CA GLU A 306 -6.32 -19.96 -2.70
C GLU A 306 -7.08 -18.75 -2.12
N THR A 307 -7.04 -18.59 -0.80
CA THR A 307 -7.64 -17.46 -0.09
C THR A 307 -6.70 -16.87 0.95
N GLY A 308 -6.89 -15.60 1.28
CA GLY A 308 -6.10 -14.92 2.30
C GLY A 308 -6.94 -14.37 3.46
N THR A 309 -6.24 -13.90 4.51
CA THR A 309 -6.84 -13.18 5.64
C THR A 309 -6.08 -11.86 5.83
N HIS A 310 -6.53 -10.80 5.20
CA HIS A 310 -5.94 -9.46 5.29
C HIS A 310 -6.84 -8.53 6.12
N TYR A 311 -6.54 -8.28 7.42
CA TYR A 311 -5.40 -8.79 8.18
C TYR A 311 -5.85 -9.20 9.60
N LYS A 312 -4.94 -9.86 10.36
CA LYS A 312 -5.09 -9.89 11.81
C LYS A 312 -4.92 -8.46 12.33
N PRO A 313 -5.86 -7.91 13.11
CA PRO A 313 -5.72 -6.57 13.66
C PRO A 313 -4.41 -6.37 14.43
N ILE A 314 -3.73 -5.25 14.19
CA ILE A 314 -2.39 -5.00 14.75
C ILE A 314 -2.44 -4.98 16.28
N HIS A 315 -3.45 -4.33 16.89
CA HIS A 315 -3.62 -4.26 18.34
C HIS A 315 -3.84 -5.63 19.02
N LYS A 316 -4.16 -6.70 18.25
CA LYS A 316 -4.24 -8.08 18.74
C LYS A 316 -2.95 -8.87 18.58
N MET A 317 -1.90 -8.27 18.04
CA MET A 317 -0.57 -8.88 17.96
C MET A 317 0.17 -8.70 19.28
N SER A 318 0.98 -9.70 19.68
CA SER A 318 1.62 -9.75 20.99
C SER A 318 2.46 -8.50 21.32
N PHE A 319 3.11 -7.92 20.34
CA PHE A 319 3.92 -6.72 20.49
C PHE A 319 3.09 -5.47 20.82
N TYR A 320 1.80 -5.42 20.44
CA TYR A 320 0.92 -4.24 20.56
C TYR A 320 -0.18 -4.38 21.61
N LYS A 321 -0.14 -5.36 22.50
CA LYS A 321 -1.20 -5.78 23.44
C LYS A 321 -1.71 -4.72 24.45
N LYS A 322 -1.72 -3.44 24.14
CA LYS A 322 -2.10 -2.37 25.10
C LYS A 322 -3.30 -1.53 24.67
N SER A 323 -4.07 -1.94 23.66
CA SER A 323 -5.13 -1.09 23.11
C SER A 323 -6.52 -1.45 23.61
N ASN A 324 -7.39 -0.44 23.62
CA ASN A 324 -8.83 -0.57 23.85
C ASN A 324 -9.49 -1.53 22.84
N LYS A 325 -10.70 -1.95 23.13
CA LYS A 325 -11.53 -2.75 22.23
C LYS A 325 -11.92 -1.90 21.00
N ILE A 326 -11.68 -2.43 19.81
CA ILE A 326 -11.96 -1.79 18.52
C ILE A 326 -12.92 -2.71 17.76
N LEU A 327 -14.21 -2.38 17.80
CA LEU A 327 -15.30 -3.33 17.52
C LEU A 327 -15.36 -3.79 16.07
N ASN A 328 -15.43 -2.86 15.11
CA ASN A 328 -15.55 -3.20 13.69
C ASN A 328 -14.27 -3.89 13.19
N THR A 329 -13.11 -3.37 13.59
CA THR A 329 -11.81 -3.97 13.28
C THR A 329 -11.67 -5.39 13.82
N GLU A 330 -12.14 -5.66 15.06
CA GLU A 330 -12.10 -7.00 15.65
C GLU A 330 -13.04 -7.97 14.95
N LYS A 331 -14.25 -7.50 14.57
CA LYS A 331 -15.19 -8.28 13.78
C LYS A 331 -14.61 -8.60 12.41
N ALA A 332 -14.15 -7.58 11.69
CA ALA A 332 -13.47 -7.76 10.40
C ALA A 332 -12.28 -8.74 10.50
N GLY A 333 -11.42 -8.59 11.51
CA GLY A 333 -10.29 -9.47 11.75
C GLY A 333 -10.63 -10.94 11.98
N LYS A 334 -11.85 -11.25 12.40
CA LYS A 334 -12.37 -12.63 12.57
C LYS A 334 -12.98 -13.16 11.28
N GLU A 335 -13.68 -12.34 10.52
CA GLU A 335 -14.57 -12.74 9.42
C GLU A 335 -13.97 -12.54 8.03
N ILE A 336 -13.01 -11.62 7.87
CA ILE A 336 -12.49 -11.24 6.55
C ILE A 336 -11.77 -12.39 5.86
N VAL A 337 -12.13 -12.62 4.60
CA VAL A 337 -11.46 -13.49 3.63
C VAL A 337 -11.22 -12.71 2.36
N THR A 338 -10.02 -12.83 1.79
CA THR A 338 -9.72 -12.31 0.46
C THR A 338 -9.72 -13.43 -0.56
N ILE A 339 -10.40 -13.22 -1.66
CA ILE A 339 -10.52 -14.16 -2.78
C ILE A 339 -9.71 -13.66 -4.00
N PRO A 340 -9.35 -14.53 -4.94
CA PRO A 340 -8.51 -14.16 -6.07
C PRO A 340 -9.09 -13.01 -6.90
N ILE A 341 -8.24 -11.99 -7.14
CA ILE A 341 -8.55 -10.88 -8.04
C ILE A 341 -7.26 -10.40 -8.72
N HIS A 342 -6.89 -11.00 -9.84
CA HIS A 342 -5.70 -10.62 -10.59
C HIS A 342 -5.95 -10.72 -12.12
N PRO A 343 -5.18 -9.99 -12.95
CA PRO A 343 -5.43 -9.88 -14.38
C PRO A 343 -5.30 -11.18 -15.19
N ASN A 344 -4.68 -12.21 -14.62
CA ASN A 344 -4.46 -13.50 -15.29
C ASN A 344 -5.60 -14.50 -15.06
N LEU A 345 -6.68 -14.13 -14.37
CA LEU A 345 -7.87 -14.98 -14.21
C LEU A 345 -8.61 -15.08 -15.54
N THR A 346 -8.93 -16.32 -15.96
CA THR A 346 -9.83 -16.57 -17.10
C THR A 346 -11.29 -16.42 -16.67
N GLN A 347 -12.20 -16.21 -17.63
CA GLN A 347 -13.62 -16.11 -17.33
C GLN A 347 -14.13 -17.37 -16.61
N SER A 348 -13.74 -18.56 -17.06
CA SER A 348 -14.12 -19.82 -16.41
C SER A 348 -13.65 -19.94 -14.96
N GLN A 349 -12.47 -19.36 -14.62
CA GLN A 349 -11.99 -19.30 -13.24
C GLN A 349 -12.80 -18.30 -12.40
N ILE A 350 -13.18 -17.16 -12.98
CA ILE A 350 -14.03 -16.15 -12.32
C ILE A 350 -15.39 -16.77 -11.98
N ASP A 351 -16.04 -17.44 -12.94
CA ASP A 351 -17.34 -18.10 -12.75
C ASP A 351 -17.25 -19.22 -11.71
N TYR A 352 -16.14 -19.98 -11.74
CA TYR A 352 -15.87 -21.02 -10.75
C TYR A 352 -15.70 -20.49 -9.34
N ILE A 353 -14.97 -19.35 -9.18
CA ILE A 353 -14.83 -18.67 -7.88
C ILE A 353 -16.20 -18.22 -7.37
N ILE A 354 -17.00 -17.52 -8.21
CA ILE A 354 -18.33 -17.03 -7.84
C ILE A 354 -19.22 -18.18 -7.35
N LYS A 355 -19.31 -19.25 -8.15
CA LYS A 355 -20.11 -20.45 -7.79
C LYS A 355 -19.64 -21.07 -6.47
N SER A 356 -18.34 -21.16 -6.28
CA SER A 356 -17.77 -21.79 -5.08
C SER A 356 -17.96 -20.93 -3.83
N VAL A 357 -17.77 -19.61 -3.95
CA VAL A 357 -18.04 -18.67 -2.84
C VAL A 357 -19.50 -18.78 -2.42
N ASN A 358 -20.46 -18.70 -3.34
CA ASN A 358 -21.89 -18.79 -3.03
C ASN A 358 -22.31 -20.16 -2.46
N LYS A 359 -21.57 -21.21 -2.77
CA LYS A 359 -21.85 -22.55 -2.24
C LYS A 359 -21.43 -22.73 -0.78
N PHE A 360 -20.33 -22.07 -0.37
CA PHE A 360 -19.69 -22.31 0.94
C PHE A 360 -19.82 -21.16 1.93
N SER A 361 -20.28 -19.96 1.49
CA SER A 361 -20.53 -18.79 2.36
C SER A 361 -21.71 -18.97 3.31
#